data_5a68eab1648612a5c93e5fbbe2e53e93
#
_entry.id   5a68eab1648612a5c93e5fbbe2e53e93
#
_cell.length_a   1.000
_cell.length_b   1.000
_cell.length_c   1.000
_cell.angle_alpha   90.00
_cell.angle_beta   90.00
_cell.angle_gamma   90.00
#
_symmetry.space_group_name_H-M   'P 1'
#
loop_
_entity.id
_entity.type
_entity.pdbx_description
1 polymer ?
#
loop_
_entity_poly.entity_id
_entity_poly.type
_entity_poly.pdbx_seq_one_letter_code
_entity_poly.pdbx_strand_id
1 'polypeptide(L)'
;MLCVVALLATGEAARADQPIRIVALGDSLTAGLGLSTPDAFPAKLERALDVKGIAVTVENAGVSGDTTAGGLARLDWSVPEGTDAVILELGANDALRGLDPKLTRAALEAIVKRLKERHIAVLLAGMIAPRNLGADFARSFDPIYPDLAAKYDLLLYPFFLDGVATDPALNQGDGLHPTAAGVTVIVARMLPKVEELIARARAPR
;
A
#
# COMPACT_ATOMS: atom_id res chain seq x y z
N MET A 1 -18.12 -21.73 48.28
CA MET A 1 -17.47 -22.06 47.01
C MET A 1 -17.59 -20.83 46.11
N LEU A 2 -16.59 -20.01 46.16
CA LEU A 2 -16.48 -18.81 45.31
C LEU A 2 -15.03 -18.81 44.80
N CYS A 3 -14.83 -18.99 43.53
CA CYS A 3 -13.61 -18.53 42.84
C CYS A 3 -13.69 -18.84 41.36
N VAL A 4 -13.13 -17.92 40.60
CA VAL A 4 -12.73 -18.02 39.19
C VAL A 4 -13.79 -17.50 38.19
N VAL A 5 -13.84 -16.18 38.04
CA VAL A 5 -14.03 -15.49 36.75
C VAL A 5 -13.28 -14.17 36.82
N ALA A 6 -12.02 -14.15 36.48
CA ALA A 6 -11.25 -12.91 36.27
C ALA A 6 -9.92 -13.20 35.56
N LEU A 7 -9.92 -13.69 34.31
CA LEU A 7 -8.66 -13.90 33.55
C LEU A 7 -8.80 -13.79 32.02
N LEU A 8 -9.74 -13.02 31.49
CA LEU A 8 -9.82 -12.82 30.04
C LEU A 8 -9.66 -11.36 29.54
N ALA A 9 -9.51 -10.39 30.44
CA ALA A 9 -9.46 -8.97 30.06
C ALA A 9 -8.04 -8.41 29.81
N THR A 10 -6.97 -9.16 30.10
CA THR A 10 -5.59 -8.63 30.04
C THR A 10 -4.95 -8.72 28.65
N GLY A 11 -5.45 -9.54 27.75
CA GLY A 11 -4.88 -9.75 26.41
C GLY A 11 -5.24 -8.64 25.41
N GLU A 12 -6.45 -8.10 25.48
CA GLU A 12 -6.91 -7.05 24.55
C GLU A 12 -6.31 -5.67 24.86
N ALA A 13 -6.18 -5.32 26.14
CA ALA A 13 -5.57 -4.04 26.53
C ALA A 13 -4.09 -3.96 26.16
N ALA A 14 -3.32 -5.06 26.24
CA ALA A 14 -1.90 -5.10 25.87
C ALA A 14 -1.67 -4.95 24.36
N ARG A 15 -2.64 -5.28 23.52
CA ARG A 15 -2.53 -5.14 22.05
C ARG A 15 -2.87 -3.72 21.58
N ALA A 16 -3.71 -2.99 22.32
CA ALA A 16 -4.09 -1.63 21.99
C ALA A 16 -2.93 -0.62 22.07
N ASP A 17 -1.92 -0.91 22.89
CA ASP A 17 -0.75 -0.04 23.12
C ASP A 17 0.46 -0.36 22.19
N GLN A 18 0.39 -1.42 21.39
CA GLN A 18 1.50 -1.77 20.50
C GLN A 18 1.45 -0.95 19.20
N PRO A 19 2.60 -0.52 18.66
CA PRO A 19 2.65 0.11 17.35
C PRO A 19 2.03 -0.80 16.29
N ILE A 20 1.18 -0.26 15.42
CA ILE A 20 0.66 -0.98 14.27
C ILE A 20 1.79 -1.21 13.26
N ARG A 21 1.97 -2.45 12.84
CA ARG A 21 2.97 -2.84 11.85
C ARG A 21 2.37 -2.79 10.45
N ILE A 22 2.78 -1.80 9.67
CA ILE A 22 2.38 -1.61 8.28
C ILE A 22 3.53 -2.06 7.38
N VAL A 23 3.23 -2.84 6.35
CA VAL A 23 4.16 -3.12 5.26
C VAL A 23 3.70 -2.36 4.01
N ALA A 24 4.56 -1.54 3.45
CA ALA A 24 4.35 -0.95 2.13
C ALA A 24 4.92 -1.90 1.07
N LEU A 25 4.05 -2.72 0.47
CA LEU A 25 4.38 -3.67 -0.58
C LEU A 25 4.19 -3.02 -1.94
N GLY A 26 5.30 -2.77 -2.65
CA GLY A 26 5.22 -2.04 -3.90
C GLY A 26 6.44 -2.20 -4.80
N ASP A 27 6.54 -1.33 -5.77
CA ASP A 27 7.65 -1.30 -6.73
C ASP A 27 8.67 -0.17 -6.44
N SER A 28 9.20 0.48 -7.49
CA SER A 28 10.16 1.58 -7.36
C SER A 28 9.57 2.83 -6.69
N LEU A 29 8.27 3.05 -6.79
CA LEU A 29 7.59 4.19 -6.18
C LEU A 29 7.56 4.04 -4.65
N THR A 30 7.35 2.82 -4.16
CA THR A 30 7.44 2.48 -2.74
C THR A 30 8.90 2.41 -2.27
N ALA A 31 9.79 1.77 -3.06
CA ALA A 31 11.20 1.63 -2.73
C ALA A 31 11.91 2.97 -2.54
N GLY A 32 11.47 4.01 -3.26
CA GLY A 32 12.11 5.33 -3.27
C GLY A 32 13.29 5.38 -4.24
N LEU A 33 13.12 4.84 -5.47
CA LEU A 33 14.17 4.86 -6.49
C LEU A 33 14.71 6.29 -6.72
N GLY A 34 16.04 6.43 -6.66
CA GLY A 34 16.71 7.72 -6.83
C GLY A 34 16.65 8.65 -5.61
N LEU A 35 16.08 8.21 -4.50
CA LEU A 35 15.97 8.99 -3.26
C LEU A 35 16.84 8.40 -2.14
N SER A 36 17.13 9.22 -1.15
CA SER A 36 17.70 8.72 0.11
C SER A 36 16.63 7.93 0.88
N THR A 37 17.05 6.95 1.69
CA THR A 37 16.12 6.15 2.49
C THR A 37 15.14 7.00 3.31
N PRO A 38 15.54 8.10 3.98
CA PRO A 38 14.59 8.95 4.70
C PRO A 38 13.57 9.66 3.80
N ASP A 39 13.82 9.80 2.50
CA ASP A 39 12.93 10.46 1.54
C ASP A 39 11.97 9.50 0.84
N ALA A 40 12.17 8.19 1.00
CA ALA A 40 11.25 7.18 0.47
C ALA A 40 9.86 7.27 1.12
N PHE A 41 8.84 6.84 0.37
CA PHE A 41 7.44 6.92 0.79
C PHE A 41 7.18 6.31 2.19
N PRO A 42 7.63 5.09 2.52
CA PRO A 42 7.34 4.49 3.83
C PRO A 42 7.93 5.30 4.99
N ALA A 43 9.18 5.77 4.85
CA ALA A 43 9.85 6.56 5.89
C ALA A 43 9.21 7.94 6.11
N LYS A 44 8.76 8.60 5.02
CA LYS A 44 8.03 9.87 5.17
C LYS A 44 6.64 9.66 5.75
N LEU A 45 5.96 8.56 5.41
CA LEU A 45 4.66 8.22 5.97
C LEU A 45 4.75 7.95 7.47
N GLU A 46 5.73 7.14 7.90
CA GLU A 46 5.96 6.86 9.33
C GLU A 46 6.17 8.15 10.11
N ARG A 47 7.05 9.04 9.64
CA ARG A 47 7.25 10.36 10.28
C ARG A 47 5.99 11.23 10.34
N ALA A 48 5.18 11.20 9.26
CA ALA A 48 3.93 11.98 9.25
C ALA A 48 2.91 11.47 10.28
N LEU A 49 2.88 10.16 10.51
CA LEU A 49 2.03 9.54 11.54
C LEU A 49 2.58 9.79 12.95
N ASP A 50 3.90 9.72 13.13
CA ASP A 50 4.57 10.03 14.40
C ASP A 50 4.31 11.47 14.86
N VAL A 51 4.40 12.44 13.95
CA VAL A 51 4.03 13.86 14.22
C VAL A 51 2.58 14.00 14.72
N LYS A 52 1.68 13.10 14.31
CA LYS A 52 0.29 13.04 14.80
C LYS A 52 0.12 12.23 16.08
N GLY A 53 1.21 11.71 16.66
CA GLY A 53 1.17 10.86 17.86
C GLY A 53 0.59 9.46 17.61
N ILE A 54 0.58 9.00 16.34
CA ILE A 54 0.07 7.68 15.98
C ILE A 54 1.24 6.69 15.92
N ALA A 55 1.32 5.80 16.90
CA ALA A 55 2.39 4.80 16.99
C ALA A 55 2.23 3.74 15.89
N VAL A 56 3.15 3.74 14.94
CA VAL A 56 3.23 2.78 13.82
C VAL A 56 4.68 2.48 13.48
N THR A 57 4.91 1.36 12.79
CA THR A 57 6.12 1.12 11.98
C THR A 57 5.70 0.90 10.55
N VAL A 58 6.43 1.48 9.59
CA VAL A 58 6.14 1.32 8.15
C VAL A 58 7.34 0.69 7.46
N GLU A 59 7.28 -0.62 7.26
CA GLU A 59 8.33 -1.38 6.58
C GLU A 59 8.30 -1.13 5.07
N ASN A 60 9.47 -0.85 4.49
CA ASN A 60 9.62 -0.69 3.05
C ASN A 60 9.84 -2.05 2.40
N ALA A 61 8.82 -2.58 1.74
CA ALA A 61 8.88 -3.78 0.92
C ALA A 61 8.72 -3.44 -0.59
N GLY A 62 9.25 -2.30 -1.01
CA GLY A 62 9.34 -1.90 -2.42
C GLY A 62 10.51 -2.57 -3.12
N VAL A 63 10.29 -3.06 -4.34
CA VAL A 63 11.34 -3.61 -5.22
C VAL A 63 11.25 -2.95 -6.59
N SER A 64 12.28 -2.16 -6.94
CA SER A 64 12.29 -1.40 -8.19
C SER A 64 12.14 -2.31 -9.41
N GLY A 65 11.23 -1.95 -10.30
CA GLY A 65 10.92 -2.70 -11.51
C GLY A 65 9.96 -3.88 -11.31
N ASP A 66 9.47 -4.10 -10.10
CA ASP A 66 8.58 -5.22 -9.81
C ASP A 66 7.22 -5.06 -10.48
N THR A 67 6.69 -6.19 -10.95
CA THR A 67 5.33 -6.29 -11.48
C THR A 67 4.39 -6.86 -10.40
N THR A 68 3.10 -6.87 -10.68
CA THR A 68 2.13 -7.54 -9.79
C THR A 68 2.43 -9.02 -9.59
N ALA A 69 2.91 -9.70 -10.64
CA ALA A 69 3.35 -11.11 -10.56
C ALA A 69 4.61 -11.27 -9.70
N GLY A 70 5.57 -10.35 -9.80
CA GLY A 70 6.77 -10.33 -8.96
C GLY A 70 6.41 -10.13 -7.49
N GLY A 71 5.56 -9.14 -7.20
CA GLY A 71 5.06 -8.91 -5.84
C GLY A 71 4.32 -10.11 -5.24
N LEU A 72 3.50 -10.80 -6.06
CA LEU A 72 2.84 -12.05 -5.64
C LEU A 72 3.86 -13.15 -5.31
N ALA A 73 4.89 -13.31 -6.12
CA ALA A 73 5.90 -14.35 -5.92
C ALA A 73 6.69 -14.20 -4.61
N ARG A 74 6.87 -12.95 -4.13
CA ARG A 74 7.59 -12.64 -2.90
C ARG A 74 6.70 -12.31 -1.71
N LEU A 75 5.37 -12.43 -1.83
CA LEU A 75 4.42 -11.95 -0.84
C LEU A 75 4.72 -12.47 0.58
N ASP A 76 4.96 -13.77 0.73
CA ASP A 76 5.06 -14.40 2.04
C ASP A 76 6.29 -13.94 2.85
N TRP A 77 7.42 -13.72 2.17
CA TRP A 77 8.61 -13.24 2.87
C TRP A 77 8.66 -11.71 2.97
N SER A 78 7.96 -10.98 2.07
CA SER A 78 7.85 -9.53 2.13
C SER A 78 6.85 -9.02 3.16
N VAL A 79 5.87 -9.85 3.50
CA VAL A 79 4.83 -9.54 4.49
C VAL A 79 4.92 -10.58 5.61
N PRO A 80 5.80 -10.39 6.61
CA PRO A 80 6.04 -11.36 7.67
C PRO A 80 4.82 -11.54 8.60
N GLU A 81 4.87 -12.57 9.44
CA GLU A 81 3.89 -12.75 10.51
C GLU A 81 3.90 -11.56 11.48
N GLY A 82 2.73 -11.23 12.01
CA GLY A 82 2.56 -10.08 12.89
C GLY A 82 2.40 -8.75 12.14
N THR A 83 2.32 -8.74 10.79
CA THR A 83 1.88 -7.56 10.02
C THR A 83 0.40 -7.32 10.28
N ASP A 84 0.04 -6.08 10.65
CA ASP A 84 -1.34 -5.69 10.91
C ASP A 84 -2.03 -5.13 9.67
N ALA A 85 -1.28 -4.42 8.83
CA ALA A 85 -1.80 -3.78 7.63
C ALA A 85 -0.79 -3.78 6.47
N VAL A 86 -1.30 -3.72 5.24
CA VAL A 86 -0.50 -3.59 4.01
C VAL A 86 -1.03 -2.43 3.18
N ILE A 87 -0.11 -1.57 2.74
CA ILE A 87 -0.34 -0.65 1.63
C ILE A 87 0.17 -1.37 0.39
N LEU A 88 -0.75 -1.77 -0.51
CA LEU A 88 -0.43 -2.51 -1.73
C LEU A 88 -0.35 -1.53 -2.90
N GLU A 89 0.86 -1.27 -3.37
CA GLU A 89 1.19 -0.36 -4.47
C GLU A 89 1.96 -1.14 -5.53
N LEU A 90 1.29 -1.70 -6.52
CA LEU A 90 1.85 -2.47 -7.63
C LEU A 90 1.00 -2.28 -8.89
N GLY A 91 1.62 -2.48 -10.06
CA GLY A 91 0.95 -2.48 -11.36
C GLY A 91 1.43 -1.37 -12.31
N ALA A 92 2.22 -0.40 -11.81
CA ALA A 92 2.82 0.60 -12.68
C ALA A 92 3.71 -0.05 -13.76
N ASN A 93 4.55 -1.01 -13.37
CA ASN A 93 5.42 -1.73 -14.30
C ASN A 93 4.66 -2.65 -15.25
N ASP A 94 3.53 -3.23 -14.82
CA ASP A 94 2.64 -3.99 -15.69
C ASP A 94 2.10 -3.08 -16.81
N ALA A 95 1.60 -1.90 -16.45
CA ALA A 95 1.09 -0.93 -17.40
C ALA A 95 2.20 -0.39 -18.32
N LEU A 96 3.35 0.03 -17.78
CA LEU A 96 4.46 0.57 -18.58
C LEU A 96 5.00 -0.44 -19.60
N ARG A 97 4.94 -1.73 -19.29
CA ARG A 97 5.36 -2.82 -20.19
C ARG A 97 4.22 -3.32 -21.10
N GLY A 98 3.03 -2.76 -21.00
CA GLY A 98 1.87 -3.17 -21.79
C GLY A 98 1.45 -4.62 -21.55
N LEU A 99 1.64 -5.14 -20.32
CA LEU A 99 1.21 -6.50 -19.97
C LEU A 99 -0.32 -6.60 -20.00
N ASP A 100 -0.84 -7.79 -20.32
CA ASP A 100 -2.29 -8.00 -20.34
C ASP A 100 -2.91 -7.62 -18.99
N PRO A 101 -3.86 -6.65 -18.93
CA PRO A 101 -4.52 -6.24 -17.71
C PRO A 101 -5.20 -7.36 -16.93
N LYS A 102 -5.56 -8.47 -17.60
CA LYS A 102 -6.10 -9.66 -16.95
C LYS A 102 -5.08 -10.34 -16.03
N LEU A 103 -3.79 -10.35 -16.42
CA LEU A 103 -2.71 -10.91 -15.60
C LEU A 103 -2.45 -10.02 -14.38
N THR A 104 -2.43 -8.70 -14.57
CA THR A 104 -2.33 -7.71 -13.49
C THR A 104 -3.45 -7.89 -12.48
N ARG A 105 -4.71 -7.97 -12.95
CA ARG A 105 -5.89 -8.21 -12.12
C ARG A 105 -5.76 -9.52 -11.33
N ALA A 106 -5.39 -10.62 -12.01
CA ALA A 106 -5.29 -11.93 -11.38
C ALA A 106 -4.23 -11.96 -10.26
N ALA A 107 -3.07 -11.35 -10.49
CA ALA A 107 -2.01 -11.29 -9.50
C ALA A 107 -2.39 -10.41 -8.30
N LEU A 108 -2.95 -9.19 -8.52
CA LEU A 108 -3.44 -8.34 -7.44
C LEU A 108 -4.54 -9.04 -6.63
N GLU A 109 -5.48 -9.70 -7.29
CA GLU A 109 -6.53 -10.46 -6.62
C GLU A 109 -5.98 -11.59 -5.75
N ALA A 110 -4.98 -12.32 -6.23
CA ALA A 110 -4.32 -13.37 -5.47
C ALA A 110 -3.60 -12.81 -4.23
N ILE A 111 -2.89 -11.68 -4.36
CA ILE A 111 -2.27 -10.96 -3.23
C ILE A 111 -3.34 -10.58 -2.20
N VAL A 112 -4.42 -9.93 -2.63
CA VAL A 112 -5.51 -9.49 -1.75
C VAL A 112 -6.13 -10.66 -1.00
N LYS A 113 -6.43 -11.78 -1.69
CA LYS A 113 -6.99 -12.98 -1.05
C LYS A 113 -6.08 -13.50 0.06
N ARG A 114 -4.77 -13.66 -0.22
CA ARG A 114 -3.80 -14.17 0.78
C ARG A 114 -3.65 -13.23 1.98
N LEU A 115 -3.66 -11.92 1.76
CA LEU A 115 -3.63 -10.94 2.85
C LEU A 115 -4.91 -11.03 3.70
N LYS A 116 -6.08 -11.15 3.09
CA LYS A 116 -7.36 -11.31 3.80
C LYS A 116 -7.45 -12.63 4.57
N GLU A 117 -6.97 -13.74 4.01
CA GLU A 117 -6.88 -15.04 4.70
C GLU A 117 -6.01 -14.95 5.96
N ARG A 118 -5.00 -14.06 5.95
CA ARG A 118 -4.14 -13.75 7.09
C ARG A 118 -4.72 -12.66 8.01
N HIS A 119 -5.95 -12.19 7.76
CA HIS A 119 -6.63 -11.12 8.50
C HIS A 119 -5.84 -9.81 8.53
N ILE A 120 -5.09 -9.49 7.48
CA ILE A 120 -4.33 -8.25 7.32
C ILE A 120 -5.23 -7.20 6.69
N ALA A 121 -5.29 -6.00 7.27
CA ALA A 121 -6.01 -4.88 6.69
C ALA A 121 -5.27 -4.38 5.42
N VAL A 122 -6.00 -4.06 4.34
CA VAL A 122 -5.38 -3.66 3.07
C VAL A 122 -5.88 -2.28 2.63
N LEU A 123 -4.93 -1.40 2.31
CA LEU A 123 -5.14 -0.20 1.51
C LEU A 123 -4.58 -0.47 0.11
N LEU A 124 -5.47 -0.56 -0.88
CA LEU A 124 -5.08 -0.72 -2.28
C LEU A 124 -4.79 0.67 -2.86
N ALA A 125 -3.54 0.91 -3.24
CA ALA A 125 -3.10 2.12 -3.92
C ALA A 125 -3.12 1.89 -5.44
N GLY A 126 -4.05 2.54 -6.11
CA GLY A 126 -4.32 2.33 -7.53
C GLY A 126 -3.31 2.98 -8.46
N MET A 127 -3.31 2.49 -9.71
CA MET A 127 -2.56 3.04 -10.83
C MET A 127 -3.50 3.37 -11.97
N ILE A 128 -3.07 4.29 -12.83
CA ILE A 128 -3.78 4.69 -14.04
C ILE A 128 -2.91 4.32 -15.24
N ALA A 129 -3.53 3.73 -16.27
CA ALA A 129 -2.83 3.35 -17.50
C ALA A 129 -2.22 4.54 -18.24
N PRO A 130 -0.97 4.44 -18.73
CA PRO A 130 -0.41 5.42 -19.63
C PRO A 130 -1.29 5.57 -20.89
N ARG A 131 -1.66 6.81 -21.23
CA ARG A 131 -2.64 7.08 -22.31
C ARG A 131 -2.10 6.78 -23.71
N ASN A 132 -0.79 6.71 -23.89
CA ASN A 132 -0.15 6.31 -25.14
C ASN A 132 -0.33 4.82 -25.49
N LEU A 133 -0.80 3.98 -24.55
CA LEU A 133 -1.15 2.58 -24.82
C LEU A 133 -2.55 2.40 -25.44
N GLY A 134 -3.26 3.50 -25.65
CA GLY A 134 -4.57 3.51 -26.30
C GLY A 134 -5.75 3.29 -25.37
N ALA A 135 -6.93 3.61 -25.87
CA ALA A 135 -8.16 3.61 -25.08
C ALA A 135 -8.61 2.19 -24.65
N ASP A 136 -8.32 1.18 -25.45
CA ASP A 136 -8.70 -0.20 -25.14
C ASP A 136 -7.93 -0.74 -23.94
N PHE A 137 -6.64 -0.45 -23.88
CA PHE A 137 -5.81 -0.80 -22.74
C PHE A 137 -6.30 -0.09 -21.47
N ALA A 138 -6.53 1.23 -21.55
CA ALA A 138 -7.01 2.02 -20.42
C ALA A 138 -8.37 1.52 -19.91
N ARG A 139 -9.32 1.19 -20.80
CA ARG A 139 -10.63 0.62 -20.42
C ARG A 139 -10.51 -0.73 -19.70
N SER A 140 -9.46 -1.48 -19.97
CA SER A 140 -9.22 -2.78 -19.33
C SER A 140 -8.42 -2.68 -18.05
N PHE A 141 -7.52 -1.69 -17.93
CA PHE A 141 -6.60 -1.53 -16.80
C PHE A 141 -7.19 -0.67 -15.68
N ASP A 142 -7.70 0.52 -16.01
CA ASP A 142 -8.13 1.49 -15.00
C ASP A 142 -9.20 0.95 -14.01
N PRO A 143 -10.16 0.07 -14.42
CA PRO A 143 -11.13 -0.48 -13.49
C PRO A 143 -10.59 -1.54 -12.52
N ILE A 144 -9.35 -2.03 -12.67
CA ILE A 144 -8.82 -3.14 -11.85
C ILE A 144 -8.91 -2.81 -10.36
N TYR A 145 -8.42 -1.64 -9.97
CA TYR A 145 -8.33 -1.26 -8.56
C TYR A 145 -9.69 -0.99 -7.91
N PRO A 146 -10.57 -0.15 -8.48
CA PRO A 146 -11.89 0.06 -7.90
C PRO A 146 -12.74 -1.21 -7.87
N ASP A 147 -12.66 -2.09 -8.88
CA ASP A 147 -13.38 -3.35 -8.90
C ASP A 147 -12.92 -4.29 -7.78
N LEU A 148 -11.58 -4.43 -7.60
CA LEU A 148 -11.02 -5.26 -6.53
C LEU A 148 -11.34 -4.67 -5.15
N ALA A 149 -11.26 -3.35 -4.99
CA ALA A 149 -11.61 -2.69 -3.75
C ALA A 149 -13.08 -2.93 -3.38
N ALA A 150 -14.00 -2.78 -4.34
CA ALA A 150 -15.42 -3.06 -4.14
C ALA A 150 -15.68 -4.54 -3.83
N LYS A 151 -15.05 -5.46 -4.60
CA LYS A 151 -15.25 -6.92 -4.46
C LYS A 151 -14.81 -7.46 -3.09
N TYR A 152 -13.72 -6.90 -2.53
CA TYR A 152 -13.10 -7.40 -1.31
C TYR A 152 -13.28 -6.48 -0.10
N ASP A 153 -14.09 -5.42 -0.21
CA ASP A 153 -14.27 -4.39 0.83
C ASP A 153 -12.92 -3.82 1.30
N LEU A 154 -12.09 -3.36 0.35
CA LEU A 154 -10.81 -2.77 0.67
C LEU A 154 -10.91 -1.25 0.75
N LEU A 155 -10.01 -0.64 1.51
CA LEU A 155 -9.73 0.77 1.34
C LEU A 155 -9.04 0.97 0.00
N LEU A 156 -9.47 2.01 -0.73
CA LEU A 156 -8.89 2.40 -2.01
C LEU A 156 -8.32 3.81 -1.93
N TYR A 157 -7.07 3.98 -2.33
CA TYR A 157 -6.50 5.25 -2.76
C TYR A 157 -6.41 5.20 -4.29
N PRO A 158 -7.24 5.93 -5.02
CA PRO A 158 -7.49 5.65 -6.44
C PRO A 158 -6.27 5.75 -7.35
N PHE A 159 -5.33 6.65 -7.04
CA PHE A 159 -4.12 6.86 -7.84
C PHE A 159 -2.94 7.25 -6.95
N PHE A 160 -1.93 6.39 -6.84
CA PHE A 160 -0.78 6.61 -5.97
C PHE A 160 -0.06 7.95 -6.25
N LEU A 161 0.07 8.32 -7.52
CA LEU A 161 0.74 9.55 -7.96
C LEU A 161 -0.21 10.77 -8.06
N ASP A 162 -1.36 10.75 -7.39
CA ASP A 162 -2.31 11.87 -7.41
C ASP A 162 -1.65 13.16 -6.89
N GLY A 163 -1.74 14.22 -7.72
CA GLY A 163 -1.12 15.53 -7.46
C GLY A 163 0.38 15.59 -7.72
N VAL A 164 0.99 14.53 -8.26
CA VAL A 164 2.41 14.46 -8.58
C VAL A 164 2.64 14.12 -10.05
N ALA A 165 1.87 13.18 -10.59
CA ALA A 165 2.01 12.76 -11.99
C ALA A 165 2.00 13.97 -12.95
N THR A 166 2.94 13.98 -13.90
CA THR A 166 3.10 15.03 -14.93
C THR A 166 3.58 16.41 -14.44
N ASP A 167 3.81 16.61 -13.14
CA ASP A 167 4.43 17.84 -12.64
C ASP A 167 5.97 17.70 -12.64
N PRO A 168 6.71 18.45 -13.50
CA PRO A 168 8.17 18.34 -13.58
C PRO A 168 8.89 18.72 -12.28
N ALA A 169 8.28 19.55 -11.40
CA ALA A 169 8.88 19.95 -10.13
C ALA A 169 8.78 18.84 -9.08
N LEU A 170 7.81 17.93 -9.24
CA LEU A 170 7.55 16.85 -8.31
C LEU A 170 8.03 15.48 -8.81
N ASN A 171 8.51 15.39 -10.06
CA ASN A 171 9.07 14.19 -10.65
C ASN A 171 10.57 14.36 -10.96
N GLN A 172 11.32 13.26 -10.90
CA GLN A 172 12.70 13.19 -11.32
C GLN A 172 12.82 13.38 -12.84
N GLY A 173 14.03 13.49 -13.35
CA GLY A 173 14.29 13.75 -14.77
C GLY A 173 13.73 12.71 -15.75
N ASP A 174 13.30 11.55 -15.28
CA ASP A 174 12.63 10.51 -16.07
C ASP A 174 11.12 10.76 -16.24
N GLY A 175 10.55 11.70 -15.49
CA GLY A 175 9.11 12.03 -15.52
C GLY A 175 8.18 10.96 -14.94
N LEU A 176 8.73 9.92 -14.31
CA LEU A 176 7.99 8.76 -13.77
C LEU A 176 8.10 8.65 -12.26
N HIS A 177 9.31 8.87 -11.70
CA HIS A 177 9.57 8.69 -10.29
C HIS A 177 9.48 10.04 -9.56
N PRO A 178 8.78 10.10 -8.40
CA PRO A 178 8.68 11.31 -7.60
C PRO A 178 10.03 11.79 -7.08
N THR A 179 10.21 13.11 -6.97
CA THR A 179 11.24 13.72 -6.13
C THR A 179 10.88 13.56 -4.63
N ALA A 180 11.80 13.93 -3.73
CA ALA A 180 11.50 13.99 -2.30
C ALA A 180 10.31 14.93 -1.98
N ALA A 181 10.13 16.01 -2.74
CA ALA A 181 8.96 16.90 -2.66
C ALA A 181 7.69 16.20 -3.15
N GLY A 182 7.77 15.46 -4.28
CA GLY A 182 6.65 14.66 -4.79
C GLY A 182 6.19 13.61 -3.79
N VAL A 183 7.12 12.90 -3.15
CA VAL A 183 6.77 11.94 -2.09
C VAL A 183 6.06 12.62 -0.92
N THR A 184 6.47 13.84 -0.54
CA THR A 184 5.78 14.61 0.52
C THR A 184 4.32 14.90 0.15
N VAL A 185 4.04 15.24 -1.12
CA VAL A 185 2.67 15.43 -1.62
C VAL A 185 1.86 14.13 -1.56
N ILE A 186 2.45 13.01 -2.03
CA ILE A 186 1.80 11.69 -1.97
C ILE A 186 1.40 11.35 -0.53
N VAL A 187 2.36 11.47 0.41
CA VAL A 187 2.10 11.18 1.84
C VAL A 187 0.98 12.05 2.37
N ALA A 188 1.03 13.37 2.16
CA ALA A 188 0.02 14.29 2.66
C ALA A 188 -1.39 13.95 2.15
N ARG A 189 -1.52 13.56 0.87
CA ARG A 189 -2.80 13.19 0.26
C ARG A 189 -3.32 11.83 0.69
N MET A 190 -2.41 10.84 0.89
CA MET A 190 -2.79 9.49 1.29
C MET A 190 -3.04 9.36 2.79
N LEU A 191 -2.48 10.24 3.62
CA LEU A 191 -2.51 10.17 5.08
C LEU A 191 -3.91 9.91 5.66
N PRO A 192 -5.00 10.58 5.23
CA PRO A 192 -6.34 10.28 5.74
C PRO A 192 -6.77 8.83 5.50
N LYS A 193 -6.42 8.25 4.35
CA LYS A 193 -6.72 6.84 4.04
C LYS A 193 -5.87 5.86 4.85
N VAL A 194 -4.64 6.24 5.19
CA VAL A 194 -3.80 5.43 6.08
C VAL A 194 -4.32 5.47 7.51
N GLU A 195 -4.86 6.60 7.97
CA GLU A 195 -5.53 6.66 9.28
C GLU A 195 -6.76 5.73 9.32
N GLU A 196 -7.57 5.66 8.24
CA GLU A 196 -8.66 4.68 8.12
C GLU A 196 -8.13 3.23 8.13
N LEU A 197 -6.98 2.97 7.46
CA LEU A 197 -6.33 1.65 7.46
C LEU A 197 -5.92 1.23 8.87
N ILE A 198 -5.30 2.13 9.61
CA ILE A 198 -4.89 1.91 11.01
C ILE A 198 -6.11 1.62 11.89
N ALA A 199 -7.20 2.37 11.71
CA ALA A 199 -8.45 2.11 12.43
C ALA A 199 -9.02 0.73 12.12
N ARG A 200 -9.01 0.29 10.86
CA ARG A 200 -9.41 -1.09 10.47
C ARG A 200 -8.49 -2.16 11.08
N ALA A 201 -7.19 -1.91 11.12
CA ALA A 201 -6.22 -2.86 11.68
C ALA A 201 -6.37 -3.03 13.22
N ARG A 202 -6.82 -1.97 13.91
CA ARG A 202 -7.10 -1.98 15.37
C ARG A 202 -8.45 -2.57 15.73
N ALA A 203 -9.37 -2.68 14.78
CA ALA A 203 -10.70 -3.23 15.05
C ALA A 203 -10.62 -4.68 15.56
N PRO A 204 -11.43 -5.09 16.52
CA PRO A 204 -11.53 -6.49 16.96
C PRO A 204 -11.82 -7.42 15.78
N ARG A 205 -11.13 -8.55 15.72
CA ARG A 205 -11.25 -9.58 14.67
C ARG A 205 -12.35 -10.57 15.01
#